data_dbc71b75a093d297149609d02e549415
#
_entry.id   dbc71b75a093d297149609d02e549415
#
_cell.length_a   1.000
_cell.length_b   1.000
_cell.length_c   1.000
_cell.angle_alpha   90.00
_cell.angle_beta   90.00
_cell.angle_gamma   90.00
#
_symmetry.space_group_name_H-M   'P 1'
#
loop_
_entity.id
_entity.type
_entity.pdbx_description
1 polymer ?
#
loop_
_entity_poly.entity_id
_entity_poly.type
_entity_poly.pdbx_seq_one_letter_code
_entity_poly.pdbx_strand_id
1 'polypeptide(L)'
;HYSKELTKNIKGKKIGIPKEYRVDGMPKEIEDLWQKGIQYVKDCGAETIDISLPHTSYALPTYYIVAPAEASSNLARYDGVKYGYRAKGENLIDMYEKTRSEGFGAEVQRRIMIGTYVLSSGYYDAYYLKAQKVRKLIKNDFDEAYKKVDAILTPSTPSSAFKIGEKTNDPVSMYLNDIFTVPVNLAGLPGISIPAGHDTKGYPLGLQIIGKAFDEQNILN
;
A
#
# COMPACT_ATOMS: atom_id res chain seq x y z
N HIS A 1 -0.47 8.78 23.96
CA HIS A 1 -1.14 7.51 24.33
C HIS A 1 -2.53 7.48 23.68
N TYR A 2 -2.63 6.95 22.47
CA TYR A 2 -3.87 6.86 21.67
C TYR A 2 -5.04 6.22 22.44
N SER A 3 -4.77 5.18 23.25
CA SER A 3 -5.81 4.47 24.01
C SER A 3 -6.54 5.32 25.06
N LYS A 4 -5.96 6.45 25.49
CA LYS A 4 -6.59 7.34 26.49
C LYS A 4 -7.61 8.30 25.88
N GLU A 5 -7.58 8.48 24.58
CA GLU A 5 -8.38 9.48 23.85
C GLU A 5 -9.42 8.85 22.91
N LEU A 6 -9.63 7.52 23.04
CA LEU A 6 -10.64 6.83 22.26
C LEU A 6 -12.04 7.22 22.75
N THR A 7 -12.74 8.02 21.95
CA THR A 7 -14.09 8.48 22.28
C THR A 7 -15.16 7.45 21.89
N LYS A 8 -14.83 6.50 21.00
CA LYS A 8 -15.78 5.53 20.42
C LYS A 8 -16.99 6.21 19.78
N ASN A 9 -16.82 7.43 19.28
CA ASN A 9 -17.89 8.24 18.73
C ASN A 9 -17.45 8.90 17.43
N ILE A 10 -18.15 8.55 16.36
CA ILE A 10 -17.94 9.12 15.01
C ILE A 10 -19.09 9.99 14.54
N LYS A 11 -20.05 10.31 15.43
CA LYS A 11 -21.21 11.14 15.08
C LYS A 11 -20.79 12.50 14.54
N GLY A 12 -21.33 12.86 13.38
CA GLY A 12 -21.02 14.10 12.67
C GLY A 12 -19.70 14.11 11.91
N LYS A 13 -18.91 13.01 11.95
CA LYS A 13 -17.72 12.85 11.10
C LYS A 13 -18.14 12.65 9.66
N LYS A 14 -17.31 13.12 8.74
CA LYS A 14 -17.49 12.97 7.30
C LYS A 14 -16.54 11.92 6.76
N ILE A 15 -17.08 10.85 6.21
CA ILE A 15 -16.32 9.71 5.70
C ILE A 15 -16.35 9.73 4.17
N GLY A 16 -15.17 9.83 3.56
CA GLY A 16 -14.99 9.85 2.10
C GLY A 16 -15.11 8.44 1.50
N ILE A 17 -15.85 8.33 0.40
CA ILE A 17 -16.00 7.10 -0.37
C ILE A 17 -15.44 7.35 -1.77
N PRO A 18 -14.23 6.84 -2.09
CA PRO A 18 -13.60 7.11 -3.38
C PRO A 18 -14.25 6.29 -4.51
N LYS A 19 -14.75 6.97 -5.53
CA LYS A 19 -15.41 6.31 -6.66
C LYS A 19 -14.47 5.43 -7.49
N GLU A 20 -13.18 5.78 -7.56
CA GLU A 20 -12.16 5.06 -8.33
C GLU A 20 -11.75 3.72 -7.70
N TYR A 21 -12.17 3.46 -6.46
CA TYR A 21 -11.93 2.17 -5.79
C TYR A 21 -12.98 1.11 -6.16
N ARG A 22 -14.00 1.46 -6.94
CA ARG A 22 -14.88 0.51 -7.63
C ARG A 22 -14.21 0.08 -8.93
N VAL A 23 -13.30 -0.88 -8.82
CA VAL A 23 -12.52 -1.38 -9.95
C VAL A 23 -13.30 -2.43 -10.74
N ASP A 24 -13.08 -2.45 -12.06
CA ASP A 24 -13.67 -3.46 -12.92
C ASP A 24 -13.26 -4.87 -12.49
N GLY A 25 -14.23 -5.79 -12.44
CA GLY A 25 -13.99 -7.17 -12.03
C GLY A 25 -13.87 -7.38 -10.49
N MET A 26 -14.12 -6.36 -9.66
CA MET A 26 -14.18 -6.55 -8.22
C MET A 26 -15.28 -7.55 -7.86
N PRO A 27 -14.98 -8.59 -7.03
CA PRO A 27 -15.97 -9.55 -6.59
C PRO A 27 -17.15 -8.86 -5.89
N LYS A 28 -18.37 -9.31 -6.19
CA LYS A 28 -19.57 -8.76 -5.57
C LYS A 28 -19.54 -8.80 -4.04
N GLU A 29 -18.96 -9.82 -3.45
CA GLU A 29 -18.81 -9.96 -2.00
C GLU A 29 -17.98 -8.83 -1.37
N ILE A 30 -16.96 -8.30 -2.08
CA ILE A 30 -16.16 -7.15 -1.63
C ILE A 30 -16.99 -5.86 -1.71
N GLU A 31 -17.72 -5.64 -2.81
CA GLU A 31 -18.62 -4.48 -2.94
C GLU A 31 -19.71 -4.53 -1.88
N ASP A 32 -20.38 -5.68 -1.68
CA ASP A 32 -21.43 -5.86 -0.67
C ASP A 32 -20.89 -5.60 0.75
N LEU A 33 -19.68 -6.05 1.04
CA LEU A 33 -19.00 -5.78 2.31
C LEU A 33 -18.75 -4.28 2.49
N TRP A 34 -18.25 -3.60 1.45
CA TRP A 34 -18.00 -2.17 1.51
C TRP A 34 -19.30 -1.38 1.70
N GLN A 35 -20.37 -1.75 1.00
CA GLN A 35 -21.70 -1.14 1.20
C GLN A 35 -22.21 -1.33 2.63
N LYS A 36 -22.03 -2.52 3.24
CA LYS A 36 -22.34 -2.76 4.65
C LYS A 36 -21.53 -1.86 5.57
N GLY A 37 -20.22 -1.69 5.31
CA GLY A 37 -19.37 -0.79 6.08
C GLY A 37 -19.82 0.67 5.96
N ILE A 38 -20.19 1.12 4.76
CA ILE A 38 -20.75 2.44 4.51
C ILE A 38 -22.05 2.65 5.31
N GLN A 39 -22.94 1.65 5.30
CA GLN A 39 -24.17 1.71 6.08
C GLN A 39 -23.88 1.75 7.59
N TYR A 40 -22.97 0.93 8.07
CA TYR A 40 -22.57 0.89 9.48
C TYR A 40 -22.09 2.26 9.99
N VAL A 41 -21.21 2.95 9.25
CA VAL A 41 -20.74 4.27 9.69
C VAL A 41 -21.87 5.32 9.68
N LYS A 42 -22.84 5.22 8.76
CA LYS A 42 -24.06 6.06 8.78
C LYS A 42 -24.92 5.79 10.02
N ASP A 43 -25.12 4.52 10.36
CA ASP A 43 -25.89 4.11 11.55
C ASP A 43 -25.24 4.60 12.84
N CYS A 44 -23.91 4.73 12.85
CA CYS A 44 -23.13 5.35 13.93
C CYS A 44 -23.19 6.90 13.93
N GLY A 45 -23.93 7.51 13.01
CA GLY A 45 -24.15 8.96 12.93
C GLY A 45 -23.11 9.74 12.14
N ALA A 46 -22.25 9.07 11.36
CA ALA A 46 -21.36 9.72 10.41
C ALA A 46 -22.10 10.06 9.09
N GLU A 47 -21.61 11.07 8.39
CA GLU A 47 -22.02 11.41 7.03
C GLU A 47 -21.05 10.77 6.02
N THR A 48 -21.54 10.21 4.92
CA THR A 48 -20.69 9.72 3.84
C THR A 48 -20.72 10.65 2.65
N ILE A 49 -19.54 10.92 2.07
CA ILE A 49 -19.36 11.87 0.95
C ILE A 49 -18.60 11.15 -0.16
N ASP A 50 -19.14 11.17 -1.37
CA ASP A 50 -18.40 10.67 -2.54
C ASP A 50 -17.23 11.61 -2.85
N ILE A 51 -16.04 11.02 -2.97
CA ILE A 51 -14.79 11.72 -3.30
C ILE A 51 -14.17 11.14 -4.56
N SER A 52 -13.25 11.88 -5.15
CA SER A 52 -12.49 11.43 -6.33
C SER A 52 -11.00 11.46 -6.02
N LEU A 53 -10.30 10.37 -6.37
CA LEU A 53 -8.86 10.18 -6.27
C LEU A 53 -8.32 9.75 -7.65
N PRO A 54 -8.37 10.63 -8.67
CA PRO A 54 -8.20 10.26 -10.09
C PRO A 54 -6.81 9.70 -10.42
N HIS A 55 -5.77 10.05 -9.66
CA HIS A 55 -4.43 9.54 -9.91
C HIS A 55 -4.13 8.19 -9.26
N THR A 56 -5.10 7.58 -8.56
CA THR A 56 -4.95 6.24 -7.95
C THR A 56 -4.59 5.16 -8.97
N SER A 57 -5.09 5.27 -10.22
CA SER A 57 -4.76 4.34 -11.30
C SER A 57 -3.25 4.27 -11.61
N TYR A 58 -2.49 5.30 -11.29
CA TYR A 58 -1.04 5.36 -11.46
C TYR A 58 -0.25 4.90 -10.22
N ALA A 59 -0.92 4.55 -9.13
CA ALA A 59 -0.24 4.25 -7.87
C ALA A 59 0.64 3.00 -7.97
N LEU A 60 0.10 1.93 -8.54
CA LEU A 60 0.83 0.66 -8.65
C LEU A 60 2.13 0.80 -9.47
N PRO A 61 2.11 1.29 -10.73
CA PRO A 61 3.35 1.50 -11.48
C PRO A 61 4.31 2.49 -10.79
N THR A 62 3.80 3.55 -10.13
CA THR A 62 4.62 4.49 -9.37
C THR A 62 5.34 3.80 -8.21
N TYR A 63 4.63 2.95 -7.47
CA TYR A 63 5.20 2.16 -6.37
C TYR A 63 6.33 1.26 -6.86
N TYR A 64 6.12 0.53 -7.97
CA TYR A 64 7.13 -0.40 -8.51
C TYR A 64 8.36 0.29 -9.10
N ILE A 65 8.36 1.61 -9.21
CA ILE A 65 9.56 2.41 -9.50
C ILE A 65 10.18 2.93 -8.20
N VAL A 66 9.40 3.59 -7.36
CA VAL A 66 9.91 4.29 -6.17
C VAL A 66 10.40 3.32 -5.10
N ALA A 67 9.61 2.30 -4.77
CA ALA A 67 9.97 1.36 -3.70
C ALA A 67 11.21 0.51 -4.05
N PRO A 68 11.34 -0.08 -5.25
CA PRO A 68 12.59 -0.73 -5.66
C PRO A 68 13.80 0.21 -5.70
N ALA A 69 13.64 1.46 -6.15
CA ALA A 69 14.72 2.45 -6.12
C ALA A 69 15.24 2.69 -4.70
N GLU A 70 14.34 2.92 -3.75
CA GLU A 70 14.70 3.05 -2.34
C GLU A 70 15.28 1.76 -1.76
N ALA A 71 14.69 0.61 -2.09
CA ALA A 71 15.17 -0.70 -1.63
C ALA A 71 16.60 -0.99 -2.11
N SER A 72 16.92 -0.72 -3.38
CA SER A 72 18.27 -0.92 -3.92
C SER A 72 19.33 -0.12 -3.17
N SER A 73 19.01 1.13 -2.84
CA SER A 73 19.88 2.01 -2.06
C SER A 73 19.99 1.59 -0.60
N ASN A 74 18.87 1.30 0.06
CA ASN A 74 18.85 0.94 1.47
C ASN A 74 19.48 -0.43 1.74
N LEU A 75 19.24 -1.41 0.88
CA LEU A 75 19.77 -2.77 1.02
C LEU A 75 21.24 -2.90 0.54
N ALA A 76 21.82 -1.85 -0.03
CA ALA A 76 23.27 -1.83 -0.33
C ALA A 76 24.13 -2.03 0.91
N ARG A 77 23.64 -1.70 2.11
CA ARG A 77 24.32 -1.84 3.40
C ARG A 77 24.47 -3.28 3.88
N TYR A 78 23.71 -4.21 3.33
CA TYR A 78 23.73 -5.63 3.69
C TYR A 78 24.77 -6.35 2.84
N ASP A 79 26.03 -6.11 3.14
CA ASP A 79 27.20 -6.61 2.42
C ASP A 79 28.02 -7.65 3.22
N GLY A 80 27.57 -7.98 4.45
CA GLY A 80 28.24 -8.93 5.34
C GLY A 80 29.47 -8.37 6.08
N VAL A 81 29.75 -7.06 6.00
CA VAL A 81 30.94 -6.48 6.65
C VAL A 81 30.66 -6.10 8.09
N LYS A 82 29.64 -5.26 8.35
CA LYS A 82 29.34 -4.77 9.70
C LYS A 82 28.31 -5.62 10.45
N TYR A 83 27.33 -6.16 9.75
CA TYR A 83 26.21 -6.90 10.33
C TYR A 83 25.52 -7.78 9.29
N GLY A 84 24.64 -8.65 9.76
CA GLY A 84 23.86 -9.54 8.93
C GLY A 84 24.61 -10.81 8.54
N TYR A 85 24.04 -11.52 7.58
CA TYR A 85 24.65 -12.72 7.04
C TYR A 85 25.94 -12.40 6.28
N ARG A 86 26.98 -13.23 6.46
CA ARG A 86 28.24 -13.14 5.74
C ARG A 86 28.63 -14.52 5.20
N ALA A 87 28.67 -14.66 3.88
CA ALA A 87 29.15 -15.87 3.22
C ALA A 87 30.66 -15.98 3.31
N LYS A 88 31.17 -17.20 3.20
CA LYS A 88 32.60 -17.46 3.00
C LYS A 88 32.95 -17.20 1.54
N GLY A 89 33.97 -16.38 1.30
CA GLY A 89 34.49 -16.05 -0.03
C GLY A 89 35.98 -16.33 -0.14
N GLU A 90 36.45 -16.54 -1.36
CA GLU A 90 37.89 -16.70 -1.66
C GLU A 90 38.63 -15.35 -1.62
N ASN A 91 37.90 -14.27 -1.90
CA ASN A 91 38.39 -12.90 -1.82
C ASN A 91 37.23 -11.97 -1.44
N LEU A 92 37.50 -10.67 -1.32
CA LEU A 92 36.50 -9.67 -0.88
C LEU A 92 35.31 -9.57 -1.84
N ILE A 93 35.54 -9.61 -3.14
CA ILE A 93 34.46 -9.49 -4.15
C ILE A 93 33.58 -10.73 -4.11
N ASP A 94 34.18 -11.93 -4.11
CA ASP A 94 33.44 -13.19 -4.00
C ASP A 94 32.63 -13.28 -2.70
N MET A 95 33.17 -12.78 -1.58
CA MET A 95 32.42 -12.68 -0.33
C MET A 95 31.21 -11.77 -0.45
N TYR A 96 31.32 -10.61 -1.11
CA TYR A 96 30.18 -9.71 -1.34
C TYR A 96 29.12 -10.34 -2.24
N GLU A 97 29.54 -10.93 -3.36
CA GLU A 97 28.63 -11.58 -4.32
C GLU A 97 27.87 -12.73 -3.67
N LYS A 98 28.55 -13.63 -2.98
CA LYS A 98 27.94 -14.75 -2.26
C LYS A 98 27.02 -14.29 -1.13
N THR A 99 27.47 -13.33 -0.32
CA THR A 99 26.65 -12.79 0.77
C THR A 99 25.32 -12.27 0.27
N ARG A 100 25.32 -11.52 -0.84
CA ARG A 100 24.11 -10.91 -1.38
C ARG A 100 23.24 -11.91 -2.14
N SER A 101 23.83 -12.83 -2.89
CA SER A 101 23.08 -13.86 -3.63
C SER A 101 22.44 -14.90 -2.72
N GLU A 102 23.11 -15.30 -1.65
CA GLU A 102 22.60 -16.28 -0.69
C GLU A 102 21.66 -15.63 0.35
N GLY A 103 21.97 -14.38 0.76
CA GLY A 103 21.28 -13.68 1.83
C GLY A 103 19.95 -13.03 1.42
N PHE A 104 19.75 -12.75 0.14
CA PHE A 104 18.50 -12.17 -0.37
C PHE A 104 17.69 -13.21 -1.16
N GLY A 105 16.40 -13.34 -0.84
CA GLY A 105 15.47 -14.13 -1.64
C GLY A 105 15.24 -13.55 -3.04
N ALA A 106 14.75 -14.36 -3.96
CA ALA A 106 14.62 -14.03 -5.38
C ALA A 106 13.81 -12.73 -5.65
N GLU A 107 12.74 -12.48 -4.91
CA GLU A 107 11.93 -11.25 -5.07
C GLU A 107 12.71 -10.01 -4.63
N VAL A 108 13.46 -10.08 -3.53
CA VAL A 108 14.29 -8.95 -3.07
C VAL A 108 15.40 -8.67 -4.06
N GLN A 109 16.05 -9.69 -4.60
CA GLN A 109 17.06 -9.53 -5.66
C GLN A 109 16.47 -8.85 -6.89
N ARG A 110 15.28 -9.27 -7.35
CA ARG A 110 14.56 -8.64 -8.46
C ARG A 110 14.32 -7.16 -8.19
N ARG A 111 13.82 -6.79 -7.00
CA ARG A 111 13.57 -5.39 -6.63
C ARG A 111 14.85 -4.56 -6.57
N ILE A 112 15.95 -5.11 -6.06
CA ILE A 112 17.25 -4.46 -6.06
C ILE A 112 17.71 -4.18 -7.50
N MET A 113 17.59 -5.16 -8.40
CA MET A 113 17.96 -4.99 -9.82
C MET A 113 17.11 -3.92 -10.51
N ILE A 114 15.78 -3.96 -10.35
CA ILE A 114 14.87 -2.94 -10.88
C ILE A 114 15.24 -1.56 -10.34
N GLY A 115 15.46 -1.45 -9.04
CA GLY A 115 15.83 -0.20 -8.38
C GLY A 115 17.14 0.38 -8.90
N THR A 116 18.16 -0.46 -9.06
CA THR A 116 19.45 -0.08 -9.63
C THR A 116 19.27 0.43 -11.06
N TYR A 117 18.46 -0.25 -11.87
CA TYR A 117 18.18 0.14 -13.25
C TYR A 117 17.50 1.51 -13.34
N VAL A 118 16.42 1.75 -12.56
CA VAL A 118 15.68 3.01 -12.63
C VAL A 118 16.46 4.20 -12.05
N LEU A 119 17.48 3.96 -11.23
CA LEU A 119 18.39 4.98 -10.72
C LEU A 119 19.63 5.20 -11.60
N SER A 120 19.85 4.39 -12.64
CA SER A 120 21.01 4.50 -13.50
C SER A 120 20.94 5.70 -14.45
N SER A 121 22.10 6.11 -14.96
CA SER A 121 22.21 7.21 -15.92
C SER A 121 21.34 6.99 -17.15
N GLY A 122 20.62 8.01 -17.56
CA GLY A 122 19.67 7.98 -18.69
C GLY A 122 18.26 7.49 -18.33
N TYR A 123 18.09 6.77 -17.21
CA TYR A 123 16.76 6.30 -16.77
C TYR A 123 16.22 7.04 -15.56
N TYR A 124 17.09 7.67 -14.78
CA TYR A 124 16.71 8.41 -13.57
C TYR A 124 15.62 9.47 -13.82
N ASP A 125 15.80 10.31 -14.82
CA ASP A 125 14.82 11.37 -15.15
C ASP A 125 13.53 10.77 -15.74
N ALA A 126 13.67 9.79 -16.63
CA ALA A 126 12.55 9.18 -17.33
C ALA A 126 11.63 8.36 -16.41
N TYR A 127 12.19 7.69 -15.41
CA TYR A 127 11.46 6.80 -14.51
C TYR A 127 11.35 7.36 -13.10
N TYR A 128 12.46 7.55 -12.39
CA TYR A 128 12.42 7.89 -10.96
C TYR A 128 11.83 9.29 -10.72
N LEU A 129 12.32 10.31 -11.40
CA LEU A 129 11.78 11.67 -11.23
C LEU A 129 10.33 11.78 -11.71
N LYS A 130 9.98 11.07 -12.79
CA LYS A 130 8.60 11.01 -13.25
C LYS A 130 7.69 10.35 -12.21
N ALA A 131 8.11 9.24 -11.63
CA ALA A 131 7.37 8.56 -10.56
C ALA A 131 7.20 9.44 -9.32
N GLN A 132 8.22 10.20 -8.92
CA GLN A 132 8.12 11.17 -7.82
C GLN A 132 7.10 12.29 -8.11
N LYS A 133 7.04 12.78 -9.35
CA LYS A 133 6.01 13.76 -9.77
C LYS A 133 4.59 13.15 -9.69
N VAL A 134 4.41 11.92 -10.17
CA VAL A 134 3.13 11.21 -10.08
C VAL A 134 2.74 10.95 -8.62
N ARG A 135 3.69 10.52 -7.77
CA ARG A 135 3.48 10.39 -6.32
C ARG A 135 2.93 11.67 -5.70
N LYS A 136 3.45 12.84 -6.13
CA LYS A 136 2.94 14.13 -5.65
C LYS A 136 1.51 14.39 -6.10
N LEU A 137 1.12 14.00 -7.32
CA LEU A 137 -0.26 14.10 -7.79
C LEU A 137 -1.19 13.21 -6.97
N ILE A 138 -0.81 11.96 -6.70
CA ILE A 138 -1.57 11.05 -5.83
C ILE A 138 -1.77 11.66 -4.44
N LYS A 139 -0.69 12.20 -3.84
CA LYS A 139 -0.81 12.89 -2.55
C LYS A 139 -1.77 14.06 -2.60
N ASN A 140 -1.72 14.86 -3.66
CA ASN A 140 -2.59 16.03 -3.82
C ASN A 140 -4.08 15.62 -3.89
N ASP A 141 -4.43 14.48 -4.51
CA ASP A 141 -5.81 13.97 -4.52
C ASP A 141 -6.33 13.76 -3.10
N PHE A 142 -5.53 13.12 -2.25
CA PHE A 142 -5.88 12.95 -0.84
C PHE A 142 -5.97 14.29 -0.09
N ASP A 143 -5.01 15.19 -0.30
CA ASP A 143 -5.02 16.51 0.34
C ASP A 143 -6.29 17.31 -0.02
N GLU A 144 -6.76 17.23 -1.28
CA GLU A 144 -8.02 17.85 -1.70
C GLU A 144 -9.25 17.14 -1.11
N ALA A 145 -9.24 15.81 -1.05
CA ALA A 145 -10.32 15.06 -0.42
C ALA A 145 -10.45 15.41 1.06
N TYR A 146 -9.34 15.52 1.79
CA TYR A 146 -9.35 15.85 3.22
C TYR A 146 -9.74 17.29 3.57
N LYS A 147 -9.95 18.15 2.59
CA LYS A 147 -10.64 19.45 2.82
C LYS A 147 -12.15 19.26 3.08
N LYS A 148 -12.70 18.12 2.67
CA LYS A 148 -14.15 17.82 2.72
C LYS A 148 -14.50 16.71 3.69
N VAL A 149 -13.55 15.81 4.01
CA VAL A 149 -13.80 14.63 4.83
C VAL A 149 -12.78 14.48 5.95
N ASP A 150 -13.14 13.71 6.99
CA ASP A 150 -12.31 13.46 8.16
C ASP A 150 -11.50 12.18 8.02
N ALA A 151 -12.05 11.16 7.37
CA ALA A 151 -11.43 9.88 7.06
C ALA A 151 -11.97 9.34 5.74
N ILE A 152 -11.32 8.31 5.19
CA ILE A 152 -11.73 7.64 3.95
C ILE A 152 -11.92 6.16 4.24
N LEU A 153 -13.02 5.56 3.75
CA LEU A 153 -13.36 4.15 3.92
C LEU A 153 -13.28 3.43 2.58
N THR A 154 -12.49 2.34 2.53
CA THR A 154 -12.28 1.53 1.32
C THR A 154 -12.25 0.03 1.66
N PRO A 155 -12.38 -0.87 0.68
CA PRO A 155 -11.92 -2.24 0.86
C PRO A 155 -10.42 -2.28 1.18
N SER A 156 -9.96 -3.31 1.93
CA SER A 156 -8.53 -3.52 2.17
C SER A 156 -7.83 -4.14 0.97
N THR A 157 -8.48 -5.10 0.32
CA THR A 157 -7.97 -5.84 -0.83
C THR A 157 -9.09 -6.10 -1.84
N PRO A 158 -8.78 -6.29 -3.13
CA PRO A 158 -9.78 -6.59 -4.16
C PRO A 158 -10.25 -8.05 -4.14
N SER A 159 -9.68 -8.91 -3.30
CA SER A 159 -10.07 -10.32 -3.18
C SER A 159 -9.82 -10.84 -1.77
N SER A 160 -10.41 -11.98 -1.43
CA SER A 160 -10.03 -12.75 -0.25
C SER A 160 -8.66 -13.40 -0.40
N ALA A 161 -8.19 -14.08 0.67
CA ALA A 161 -6.95 -14.83 0.65
C ALA A 161 -6.97 -15.94 -0.43
N PHE A 162 -5.82 -16.16 -1.05
CA PHE A 162 -5.58 -17.22 -2.03
C PHE A 162 -4.62 -18.27 -1.48
N LYS A 163 -4.56 -19.45 -2.10
CA LYS A 163 -3.70 -20.55 -1.65
C LYS A 163 -2.22 -20.21 -1.81
N ILE A 164 -1.38 -20.76 -0.93
CA ILE A 164 0.08 -20.65 -1.05
C ILE A 164 0.49 -21.24 -2.41
N GLY A 165 1.25 -20.45 -3.19
CA GLY A 165 1.73 -20.82 -4.51
C GLY A 165 0.76 -20.54 -5.67
N GLU A 166 -0.49 -20.15 -5.43
CA GLU A 166 -1.51 -19.98 -6.48
C GLU A 166 -1.16 -18.86 -7.48
N LYS A 167 -0.50 -17.78 -7.03
CA LYS A 167 -0.16 -16.61 -7.85
C LYS A 167 1.34 -16.45 -8.11
N THR A 168 2.16 -17.44 -7.80
CA THR A 168 3.63 -17.33 -7.92
C THR A 168 4.13 -17.16 -9.34
N ASN A 169 3.38 -17.65 -10.33
CA ASN A 169 3.75 -17.60 -11.74
C ASN A 169 3.20 -16.36 -12.48
N ASP A 170 2.40 -15.54 -11.81
CA ASP A 170 1.85 -14.29 -12.36
C ASP A 170 2.10 -13.11 -11.41
N PRO A 171 3.27 -12.45 -11.54
CA PRO A 171 3.61 -11.29 -10.71
C PRO A 171 2.59 -10.14 -10.83
N VAL A 172 1.99 -9.93 -12.00
CA VAL A 172 1.02 -8.84 -12.21
C VAL A 172 -0.25 -9.09 -11.40
N SER A 173 -0.79 -10.32 -11.45
CA SER A 173 -1.95 -10.71 -10.62
C SER A 173 -1.65 -10.62 -9.13
N MET A 174 -0.43 -10.94 -8.70
CA MET A 174 0.00 -10.77 -7.33
C MET A 174 0.00 -9.29 -6.94
N TYR A 175 0.55 -8.43 -7.78
CA TYR A 175 0.67 -6.99 -7.52
C TYR A 175 -0.68 -6.26 -7.47
N LEU A 176 -1.66 -6.71 -8.25
CA LEU A 176 -3.01 -6.14 -8.22
C LEU A 176 -3.72 -6.27 -6.86
N ASN A 177 -3.27 -7.19 -5.98
CA ASN A 177 -3.81 -7.26 -4.63
C ASN A 177 -3.51 -6.02 -3.78
N ASP A 178 -2.49 -5.24 -4.13
CA ASP A 178 -2.03 -4.08 -3.37
C ASP A 178 -2.67 -2.76 -3.87
N ILE A 179 -3.60 -2.83 -4.84
CA ILE A 179 -4.14 -1.65 -5.53
C ILE A 179 -4.79 -0.62 -4.57
N PHE A 180 -5.34 -1.06 -3.44
CA PHE A 180 -6.00 -0.20 -2.46
C PHE A 180 -5.07 0.29 -1.34
N THR A 181 -3.95 -0.39 -1.10
CA THR A 181 -3.03 -0.07 0.00
C THR A 181 -1.83 0.77 -0.45
N VAL A 182 -1.35 0.57 -1.67
CA VAL A 182 -0.22 1.31 -2.25
C VAL A 182 -0.45 2.83 -2.28
N PRO A 183 -1.63 3.36 -2.68
CA PRO A 183 -1.86 4.81 -2.70
C PRO A 183 -1.66 5.47 -1.34
N VAL A 184 -2.06 4.80 -0.26
CA VAL A 184 -1.92 5.28 1.13
C VAL A 184 -0.45 5.46 1.50
N ASN A 185 0.38 4.45 1.17
CA ASN A 185 1.82 4.49 1.40
C ASN A 185 2.51 5.59 0.59
N LEU A 186 2.16 5.74 -0.70
CA LEU A 186 2.71 6.77 -1.58
C LEU A 186 2.35 8.19 -1.10
N ALA A 187 1.14 8.36 -0.58
CA ALA A 187 0.67 9.63 -0.04
C ALA A 187 1.21 9.94 1.37
N GLY A 188 1.81 8.96 2.06
CA GLY A 188 2.35 9.12 3.42
C GLY A 188 1.26 9.31 4.46
N LEU A 189 0.20 8.51 4.39
CA LEU A 189 -0.98 8.62 5.24
C LEU A 189 -1.07 7.44 6.21
N PRO A 190 -1.63 7.62 7.41
CA PRO A 190 -1.96 6.53 8.30
C PRO A 190 -3.15 5.74 7.75
N GLY A 191 -3.11 4.43 7.87
CA GLY A 191 -4.19 3.53 7.49
C GLY A 191 -4.30 2.36 8.45
N ILE A 192 -5.52 1.87 8.65
CA ILE A 192 -5.80 0.67 9.43
C ILE A 192 -6.72 -0.24 8.63
N SER A 193 -6.41 -1.53 8.62
CA SER A 193 -7.31 -2.57 8.10
C SER A 193 -8.02 -3.24 9.28
N ILE A 194 -9.33 -3.31 9.20
CA ILE A 194 -10.17 -3.91 10.23
C ILE A 194 -10.93 -5.12 9.67
N PRO A 195 -11.12 -6.20 10.43
CA PRO A 195 -11.98 -7.30 10.05
C PRO A 195 -13.42 -6.79 9.85
N ALA A 196 -14.03 -7.12 8.72
CA ALA A 196 -15.37 -6.61 8.39
C ALA A 196 -16.36 -7.73 7.98
N GLY A 197 -15.90 -8.95 7.81
CA GLY A 197 -16.73 -10.10 7.46
C GLY A 197 -15.92 -11.25 6.89
N HIS A 198 -16.60 -12.15 6.21
CA HIS A 198 -16.02 -13.33 5.57
C HIS A 198 -16.60 -13.47 4.15
N ASP A 199 -15.82 -14.05 3.27
CA ASP A 199 -16.30 -14.48 1.96
C ASP A 199 -17.19 -15.75 2.06
N THR A 200 -17.71 -16.20 0.92
CA THR A 200 -18.56 -17.41 0.85
C THR A 200 -17.84 -18.70 1.24
N LYS A 201 -16.50 -18.68 1.31
CA LYS A 201 -15.65 -19.81 1.71
C LYS A 201 -15.21 -19.73 3.17
N GLY A 202 -15.58 -18.65 3.89
CA GLY A 202 -15.22 -18.42 5.27
C GLY A 202 -13.87 -17.70 5.46
N TYR A 203 -13.23 -17.20 4.39
CA TYR A 203 -12.00 -16.41 4.53
C TYR A 203 -12.32 -14.97 4.98
N PRO A 204 -11.49 -14.39 5.87
CA PRO A 204 -11.73 -13.05 6.38
C PRO A 204 -11.57 -11.99 5.28
N LEU A 205 -12.45 -10.99 5.35
CA LEU A 205 -12.42 -9.80 4.51
C LEU A 205 -12.24 -8.56 5.38
N GLY A 206 -11.53 -7.56 4.87
CA GLY A 206 -11.20 -6.34 5.59
C GLY A 206 -11.72 -5.09 4.90
N LEU A 207 -12.02 -4.08 5.74
CA LEU A 207 -12.16 -2.70 5.31
C LEU A 207 -10.98 -1.88 5.80
N GLN A 208 -10.59 -0.88 5.01
CA GLN A 208 -9.49 0.02 5.31
C GLN A 208 -10.04 1.41 5.65
N ILE A 209 -9.56 1.99 6.74
CA ILE A 209 -9.80 3.37 7.10
C ILE A 209 -8.48 4.13 6.95
N ILE A 210 -8.52 5.22 6.18
CA ILE A 210 -7.36 6.05 5.88
C ILE A 210 -7.58 7.41 6.53
N GLY A 211 -6.59 7.92 7.27
CA GLY A 211 -6.62 9.21 7.99
C GLY A 211 -5.75 10.27 7.34
N LYS A 212 -5.87 11.49 7.85
CA LYS A 212 -4.95 12.58 7.53
C LYS A 212 -3.55 12.27 8.07
N ALA A 213 -2.52 12.84 7.48
CA ALA A 213 -1.16 12.67 7.95
C ALA A 213 -1.06 13.07 9.45
N PHE A 214 -0.47 12.19 10.27
CA PHE A 214 -0.30 12.35 11.73
C PHE A 214 -1.61 12.42 12.52
N ASP A 215 -2.72 11.92 11.98
CA ASP A 215 -4.04 11.89 12.64
C ASP A 215 -4.51 10.44 12.90
N GLU A 216 -3.61 9.61 13.42
CA GLU A 216 -3.88 8.22 13.78
C GLU A 216 -5.01 8.09 14.80
N GLN A 217 -5.12 9.07 15.70
CA GLN A 217 -6.17 9.10 16.71
C GLN A 217 -7.57 9.09 16.09
N ASN A 218 -7.76 9.80 14.99
CA ASN A 218 -9.06 9.89 14.33
C ASN A 218 -9.51 8.56 13.72
N ILE A 219 -8.57 7.79 13.17
CA ILE A 219 -8.89 6.48 12.57
C ILE A 219 -9.04 5.35 13.60
N LEU A 220 -8.56 5.58 14.83
CA LEU A 220 -8.69 4.63 15.94
C LEU A 220 -10.02 4.82 16.72
N ASN A 221 -10.69 5.95 16.55
CA ASN A 221 -11.99 6.22 17.13
C ASN A 221 -13.13 5.52 16.40
#